data_d5443834b9252b8d0fecd838a54f8c5e
#
_entry.id   d5443834b9252b8d0fecd838a54f8c5e
#
_cell.length_a   1.000
_cell.length_b   1.000
_cell.length_c   1.000
_cell.angle_alpha   90.00
_cell.angle_beta   90.00
_cell.angle_gamma   90.00
#
_symmetry.space_group_name_H-M   'P 1'
#
loop_
_entity.id
_entity.type
_entity.pdbx_description
1 polymer ?
#
loop_
_entity_poly.entity_id
_entity_poly.type
_entity_poly.pdbx_seq_one_letter_code
_entity_poly.pdbx_strand_id
1 'polypeptide(L)'
;MVAGIICGLAFCVLLYNERITFLSATSLARFSSCARRAAHDAATDGRREKIDGMKEEHKLEYDADICDISEGKWVYNRSVKPLYSDRICPYLDRQVSCVMNGRPDFDYRHWQWQPDECSLPRFDPKRALRKLKGKRLLFVGDSLQRGQWQSFVCLVESIIPNDQKSMKRGRVRSVFRAKEYNATIEFYWAPFLVESNSDLHIIGDPRKRILKVDSIAKHAKHWSDVDFLVFNTYVWWMSGLKINSLWGSFANGEEGYEELDAPVAYRLGLKTWANWVDSTIDSNKTRVFFTTMSPTHMRPIEWNNKDGIKCFNETRPVKKRGHWGSGSDKRIMKVVGDVLGKMKVHVTVLNVTQLSEYRVDAHTKVYTETGGKLLTDEQKADPLHHADCIHWCLPGVPDTWNQIFLAHL
;
A
#
# COMPACT_ATOMS: atom_id res chain seq x y z
N MET A 1 -18.19 -37.37 37.07
CA MET A 1 -18.20 -37.68 35.61
C MET A 1 -19.25 -36.87 34.81
N VAL A 2 -20.38 -36.46 35.38
CA VAL A 2 -21.43 -35.73 34.65
C VAL A 2 -21.06 -34.25 34.35
N ALA A 3 -20.34 -33.55 35.23
CA ALA A 3 -19.94 -32.15 35.04
C ALA A 3 -18.93 -31.94 33.91
N GLY A 4 -18.04 -32.93 33.66
CA GLY A 4 -17.04 -32.82 32.57
C GLY A 4 -17.64 -32.98 31.17
N ILE A 5 -18.73 -33.72 31.04
CA ILE A 5 -19.43 -33.96 29.77
C ILE A 5 -20.22 -32.70 29.36
N ILE A 6 -20.81 -32.00 30.33
CA ILE A 6 -21.58 -30.76 30.07
C ILE A 6 -20.64 -29.62 29.62
N CYS A 7 -19.46 -29.46 30.22
CA CYS A 7 -18.47 -28.47 29.77
C CYS A 7 -17.92 -28.77 28.38
N GLY A 8 -17.69 -30.06 28.04
CA GLY A 8 -17.24 -30.46 26.72
C GLY A 8 -18.26 -30.17 25.61
N LEU A 9 -19.54 -30.43 25.88
CA LEU A 9 -20.63 -30.14 24.94
C LEU A 9 -20.86 -28.63 24.76
N ALA A 10 -20.78 -27.82 25.82
CA ALA A 10 -20.90 -26.37 25.74
C ALA A 10 -19.73 -25.76 24.92
N PHE A 11 -18.51 -26.28 25.07
CA PHE A 11 -17.36 -25.82 24.30
C PHE A 11 -17.45 -26.21 22.82
N CYS A 12 -17.94 -27.40 22.51
CA CYS A 12 -18.21 -27.83 21.13
C CYS A 12 -19.34 -27.03 20.48
N VAL A 13 -20.38 -26.65 21.20
CA VAL A 13 -21.47 -25.80 20.69
C VAL A 13 -21.00 -24.38 20.44
N LEU A 14 -20.13 -23.83 21.28
CA LEU A 14 -19.53 -22.50 21.06
C LEU A 14 -18.61 -22.48 19.81
N LEU A 15 -17.78 -23.51 19.64
CA LEU A 15 -16.92 -23.64 18.45
C LEU A 15 -17.73 -23.90 17.18
N TYR A 16 -18.86 -24.60 17.28
CA TYR A 16 -19.77 -24.85 16.17
C TYR A 16 -20.53 -23.58 15.75
N ASN A 17 -20.98 -22.78 16.71
CA ASN A 17 -21.64 -21.50 16.45
C ASN A 17 -20.69 -20.47 15.84
N GLU A 18 -19.42 -20.39 16.24
CA GLU A 18 -18.44 -19.51 15.60
C GLU A 18 -18.15 -19.92 14.14
N ARG A 19 -18.12 -21.22 13.84
CA ARG A 19 -17.97 -21.69 12.44
C ARG A 19 -19.20 -21.39 11.58
N ILE A 20 -20.41 -21.48 12.13
CA ILE A 20 -21.66 -21.17 11.38
C ILE A 20 -21.76 -19.67 11.10
N THR A 21 -21.39 -18.80 12.04
CA THR A 21 -21.37 -17.35 11.81
C THR A 21 -20.31 -16.95 10.78
N PHE A 22 -19.17 -17.65 10.73
CA PHE A 22 -18.14 -17.39 9.71
C PHE A 22 -18.59 -17.83 8.30
N LEU A 23 -19.30 -18.97 8.18
CA LEU A 23 -19.85 -19.45 6.91
C LEU A 23 -21.05 -18.62 6.45
N SER A 24 -21.87 -18.07 7.35
CA SER A 24 -23.01 -17.23 6.97
C SER A 24 -22.59 -15.85 6.46
N ALA A 25 -21.55 -15.25 7.01
CA ALA A 25 -21.05 -13.94 6.56
C ALA A 25 -20.43 -14.00 5.15
N THR A 26 -19.69 -15.06 4.84
CA THR A 26 -19.12 -15.27 3.50
C THR A 26 -20.17 -15.70 2.46
N SER A 27 -21.21 -16.44 2.88
CA SER A 27 -22.31 -16.84 1.98
C SER A 27 -23.24 -15.66 1.66
N LEU A 28 -23.55 -14.79 2.64
CA LEU A 28 -24.39 -13.62 2.41
C LEU A 28 -23.72 -12.58 1.50
N ALA A 29 -22.40 -12.40 1.58
CA ALA A 29 -21.66 -11.56 0.64
C ALA A 29 -21.69 -12.11 -0.80
N ARG A 30 -21.62 -13.45 -0.98
CA ARG A 30 -21.75 -14.10 -2.30
C ARG A 30 -23.18 -14.04 -2.84
N PHE A 31 -24.20 -14.20 -2.01
CA PHE A 31 -25.61 -14.07 -2.45
C PHE A 31 -25.97 -12.64 -2.84
N SER A 32 -25.43 -11.62 -2.19
CA SER A 32 -25.65 -10.22 -2.54
C SER A 32 -25.04 -9.88 -3.91
N SER A 33 -23.87 -10.44 -4.26
CA SER A 33 -23.24 -10.21 -5.56
C SER A 33 -23.96 -10.94 -6.70
N CYS A 34 -24.47 -12.15 -6.49
CA CYS A 34 -25.28 -12.87 -7.47
C CYS A 34 -26.64 -12.20 -7.74
N ALA A 35 -27.32 -11.69 -6.71
CA ALA A 35 -28.61 -11.00 -6.87
C ALA A 35 -28.47 -9.66 -7.63
N ARG A 36 -27.36 -8.93 -7.44
CA ARG A 36 -27.06 -7.71 -8.20
C ARG A 36 -26.70 -8.00 -9.66
N ARG A 37 -26.01 -9.10 -9.94
CA ARG A 37 -25.70 -9.55 -11.30
C ARG A 37 -26.98 -9.88 -12.10
N ALA A 38 -27.92 -10.62 -11.52
CA ALA A 38 -29.19 -10.96 -12.14
C ALA A 38 -30.06 -9.72 -12.42
N ALA A 39 -30.03 -8.70 -11.58
CA ALA A 39 -30.76 -7.44 -11.80
C ALA A 39 -30.13 -6.57 -12.90
N HIS A 40 -28.81 -6.63 -13.08
CA HIS A 40 -28.10 -5.91 -14.14
C HIS A 40 -28.33 -6.54 -15.51
N ASP A 41 -28.31 -7.88 -15.60
CA ASP A 41 -28.56 -8.61 -16.85
C ASP A 41 -30.03 -8.48 -17.34
N ALA A 42 -30.97 -8.35 -16.39
CA ALA A 42 -32.38 -8.11 -16.74
C ALA A 42 -32.68 -6.68 -17.26
N ALA A 43 -31.85 -5.70 -16.89
CA ALA A 43 -32.01 -4.30 -17.32
C ALA A 43 -31.38 -4.01 -18.70
N THR A 44 -30.50 -4.90 -19.22
CA THR A 44 -29.78 -4.69 -20.49
C THR A 44 -30.45 -5.33 -21.72
N ASP A 45 -31.44 -6.22 -21.53
CA ASP A 45 -32.12 -6.92 -22.66
C ASP A 45 -33.24 -6.11 -23.33
N GLY A 46 -33.54 -4.89 -22.86
CA GLY A 46 -34.65 -4.06 -23.35
C GLY A 46 -34.30 -2.93 -24.32
N ARG A 47 -33.06 -2.78 -24.79
CA ARG A 47 -32.68 -1.71 -25.74
C ARG A 47 -31.65 -2.15 -26.78
N ARG A 48 -32.12 -2.96 -27.75
CA ARG A 48 -31.45 -3.12 -29.05
C ARG A 48 -32.29 -2.44 -30.13
N GLU A 49 -32.05 -1.15 -30.36
CA GLU A 49 -32.29 -0.53 -31.66
C GLU A 49 -31.28 0.59 -31.93
N LYS A 50 -30.49 0.35 -33.00
CA LYS A 50 -29.77 1.28 -33.88
C LYS A 50 -29.18 2.56 -33.32
N ILE A 51 -27.86 2.56 -33.13
CA ILE A 51 -27.00 3.68 -33.58
C ILE A 51 -25.69 3.07 -34.11
N ASP A 52 -25.59 2.98 -35.42
CA ASP A 52 -24.35 2.74 -36.16
C ASP A 52 -23.63 4.08 -36.27
N GLY A 53 -22.40 4.22 -35.77
CA GLY A 53 -21.60 5.42 -36.06
C GLY A 53 -20.84 6.08 -34.91
N MET A 54 -20.66 5.44 -33.71
CA MET A 54 -19.71 5.94 -32.71
C MET A 54 -19.16 4.77 -31.89
N LYS A 55 -18.40 3.91 -32.55
CA LYS A 55 -17.60 2.90 -31.86
C LYS A 55 -16.21 3.46 -31.63
N GLU A 56 -15.93 3.96 -30.42
CA GLU A 56 -14.59 3.84 -29.83
C GLU A 56 -14.38 4.43 -28.42
N GLU A 57 -15.42 4.70 -27.59
CA GLU A 57 -15.15 5.21 -26.23
C GLU A 57 -16.03 4.66 -25.08
N HIS A 58 -16.81 3.64 -25.28
CA HIS A 58 -17.56 2.97 -24.20
C HIS A 58 -17.08 1.54 -23.97
N LYS A 59 -15.77 1.31 -23.73
CA LYS A 59 -15.34 0.14 -22.99
C LYS A 59 -15.65 0.39 -21.52
N LEU A 60 -16.55 -0.44 -20.98
CA LEU A 60 -17.01 -0.56 -19.60
C LEU A 60 -16.11 0.18 -18.60
N GLU A 61 -16.64 1.23 -18.01
CA GLU A 61 -16.02 1.88 -16.87
C GLU A 61 -15.78 0.79 -15.82
N TYR A 62 -14.50 0.61 -15.43
CA TYR A 62 -14.11 -0.35 -14.41
C TYR A 62 -14.87 -0.01 -13.12
N ASP A 63 -15.75 -0.90 -12.70
CA ASP A 63 -16.48 -0.77 -11.45
C ASP A 63 -15.67 -1.45 -10.33
N ALA A 64 -15.02 -0.64 -9.52
CA ALA A 64 -14.20 -1.10 -8.39
C ALA A 64 -15.05 -1.77 -7.28
N ASP A 65 -16.37 -1.53 -7.25
CA ASP A 65 -17.26 -2.12 -6.25
C ASP A 65 -17.66 -3.55 -6.63
N ILE A 66 -17.52 -3.93 -7.89
CA ILE A 66 -17.87 -5.26 -8.41
C ILE A 66 -16.63 -6.16 -8.55
N CYS A 67 -15.47 -5.58 -8.78
CA CYS A 67 -14.23 -6.30 -9.07
C CYS A 67 -13.35 -6.45 -7.83
N ASP A 68 -13.14 -7.68 -7.35
CA ASP A 68 -12.11 -7.95 -6.35
C ASP A 68 -10.73 -8.00 -7.01
N ILE A 69 -9.99 -6.90 -6.92
CA ILE A 69 -8.64 -6.77 -7.46
C ILE A 69 -7.56 -7.37 -6.56
N SER A 70 -7.90 -7.82 -5.35
CA SER A 70 -6.95 -8.43 -4.42
C SER A 70 -6.63 -9.88 -4.76
N GLU A 71 -7.56 -10.59 -5.45
CA GLU A 71 -7.39 -11.95 -5.92
C GLU A 71 -7.01 -11.98 -7.40
N GLY A 72 -5.98 -12.75 -7.74
CA GLY A 72 -5.48 -12.81 -9.10
C GLY A 72 -4.14 -13.49 -9.25
N LYS A 73 -3.48 -13.21 -10.37
CA LYS A 73 -2.15 -13.77 -10.71
C LYS A 73 -1.28 -12.75 -11.42
N TRP A 74 0.02 -12.88 -11.26
CA TRP A 74 0.98 -12.16 -12.09
C TRP A 74 1.20 -12.89 -13.41
N VAL A 75 1.07 -12.16 -14.52
CA VAL A 75 1.27 -12.66 -15.89
C VAL A 75 2.45 -11.93 -16.50
N TYR A 76 3.40 -12.70 -16.99
CA TYR A 76 4.58 -12.16 -17.67
C TYR A 76 4.22 -11.74 -19.10
N ASN A 77 4.51 -10.48 -19.44
CA ASN A 77 4.27 -9.95 -20.79
C ASN A 77 5.38 -8.99 -21.22
N ARG A 78 6.36 -9.52 -21.95
CA ARG A 78 7.52 -8.76 -22.42
C ARG A 78 7.16 -7.64 -23.42
N SER A 79 6.01 -7.74 -24.08
CA SER A 79 5.55 -6.73 -25.04
C SER A 79 5.10 -5.46 -24.35
N VAL A 80 4.72 -5.52 -23.08
CA VAL A 80 4.28 -4.35 -22.31
C VAL A 80 5.50 -3.67 -21.71
N LYS A 81 5.76 -2.45 -22.20
CA LYS A 81 6.83 -1.61 -21.67
C LYS A 81 6.33 -0.81 -20.46
N PRO A 82 7.16 -0.60 -19.43
CA PRO A 82 6.89 0.37 -18.39
C PRO A 82 6.61 1.77 -18.97
N LEU A 83 5.77 2.55 -18.31
CA LEU A 83 5.40 3.90 -18.77
C LEU A 83 6.53 4.92 -18.54
N TYR A 84 7.50 4.61 -17.71
CA TYR A 84 8.69 5.41 -17.46
C TYR A 84 9.91 4.52 -17.21
N SER A 85 11.08 5.10 -17.06
CA SER A 85 12.28 4.41 -16.59
C SER A 85 12.99 5.24 -15.53
N ASP A 86 13.73 4.57 -14.65
CA ASP A 86 14.55 5.21 -13.62
C ASP A 86 15.72 6.03 -14.17
N ARG A 87 16.07 5.84 -15.44
CA ARG A 87 17.06 6.67 -16.16
C ARG A 87 16.48 7.97 -16.71
N ILE A 88 15.16 8.04 -16.87
CA ILE A 88 14.48 9.17 -17.53
C ILE A 88 13.70 10.00 -16.52
N CYS A 89 12.97 9.39 -15.57
CA CYS A 89 12.22 10.14 -14.58
C CYS A 89 13.16 10.80 -13.56
N PRO A 90 13.22 12.15 -13.51
CA PRO A 90 14.17 12.86 -12.65
C PRO A 90 13.70 12.95 -11.19
N TYR A 91 12.55 12.38 -10.89
CA TYR A 91 11.90 12.49 -9.58
C TYR A 91 12.05 11.27 -8.69
N LEU A 92 12.77 10.25 -9.13
CA LEU A 92 13.10 9.08 -8.32
C LEU A 92 14.28 9.34 -7.38
N ASP A 93 14.23 8.76 -6.20
CA ASP A 93 15.40 8.65 -5.32
C ASP A 93 16.29 7.50 -5.81
N ARG A 94 17.60 7.63 -5.58
CA ARG A 94 18.55 6.54 -5.90
C ARG A 94 18.23 5.25 -5.18
N GLN A 95 17.64 5.31 -3.99
CA GLN A 95 17.22 4.13 -3.24
C GLN A 95 16.38 3.14 -4.06
N VAL A 96 15.55 3.63 -4.98
CA VAL A 96 14.60 2.82 -5.76
C VAL A 96 14.94 2.72 -7.25
N SER A 97 16.03 3.37 -7.69
CA SER A 97 16.47 3.44 -9.09
C SER A 97 17.40 2.27 -9.45
N CYS A 98 16.86 1.06 -9.44
CA CYS A 98 17.65 -0.17 -9.49
C CYS A 98 18.48 -0.35 -10.76
N VAL A 99 17.91 -0.03 -11.95
CA VAL A 99 18.64 -0.17 -13.23
C VAL A 99 19.72 0.89 -13.34
N MET A 100 19.46 2.10 -12.88
CA MET A 100 20.46 3.16 -12.80
C MET A 100 21.60 2.79 -11.83
N ASN A 101 21.30 2.00 -10.79
CA ASN A 101 22.27 1.49 -9.81
C ASN A 101 22.97 0.19 -10.25
N GLY A 102 22.76 -0.25 -11.51
CA GLY A 102 23.47 -1.37 -12.10
C GLY A 102 22.77 -2.72 -12.00
N ARG A 103 21.46 -2.78 -11.69
CA ARG A 103 20.71 -4.04 -11.73
C ARG A 103 20.68 -4.62 -13.14
N PRO A 104 21.18 -5.88 -13.35
CA PRO A 104 21.36 -6.44 -14.69
C PRO A 104 20.08 -7.07 -15.25
N ASP A 105 19.15 -7.52 -14.38
CA ASP A 105 17.90 -8.13 -14.82
C ASP A 105 16.79 -7.07 -14.92
N PHE A 106 15.93 -7.25 -15.92
CA PHE A 106 14.84 -6.33 -16.22
C PHE A 106 13.47 -7.01 -16.22
N ASP A 107 13.41 -8.30 -16.03
CA ASP A 107 12.19 -9.10 -16.19
C ASP A 107 11.14 -8.75 -15.14
N TYR A 108 11.56 -8.30 -13.93
CA TYR A 108 10.65 -7.90 -12.87
C TYR A 108 9.68 -6.77 -13.27
N ARG A 109 9.99 -5.99 -14.31
CA ARG A 109 9.15 -4.88 -14.81
C ARG A 109 8.06 -5.32 -15.80
N HIS A 110 8.12 -6.56 -16.28
CA HIS A 110 7.24 -7.09 -17.33
C HIS A 110 6.12 -7.96 -16.78
N TRP A 111 5.93 -8.00 -15.46
CA TRP A 111 4.83 -8.69 -14.83
C TRP A 111 3.65 -7.76 -14.67
N GLN A 112 2.45 -8.24 -15.03
CA GLN A 112 1.18 -7.53 -14.91
C GLN A 112 0.27 -8.29 -13.97
N TRP A 113 -0.37 -7.58 -13.06
CA TRP A 113 -1.40 -8.14 -12.22
C TRP A 113 -2.67 -8.34 -13.01
N GLN A 114 -3.20 -9.54 -13.02
CA GLN A 114 -4.46 -9.91 -13.63
C GLN A 114 -5.38 -10.44 -12.55
N PRO A 115 -6.40 -9.66 -12.13
CA PRO A 115 -7.46 -10.15 -11.26
C PRO A 115 -8.18 -11.33 -11.88
N ASP A 116 -8.73 -12.22 -11.03
CA ASP A 116 -9.38 -13.43 -11.50
C ASP A 116 -10.73 -13.16 -12.19
N GLU A 117 -11.52 -12.23 -11.66
CA GLU A 117 -12.91 -11.99 -12.07
C GLU A 117 -13.10 -10.76 -12.96
N CYS A 118 -12.07 -9.96 -13.18
CA CYS A 118 -12.18 -8.70 -13.90
C CYS A 118 -10.88 -8.30 -14.60
N SER A 119 -10.92 -7.23 -15.38
CA SER A 119 -9.73 -6.66 -16.01
C SER A 119 -9.35 -5.35 -15.35
N LEU A 120 -8.16 -5.29 -14.77
CA LEU A 120 -7.60 -4.04 -14.25
C LEU A 120 -7.11 -3.18 -15.43
N PRO A 121 -7.70 -1.98 -15.68
CA PRO A 121 -7.27 -1.12 -16.77
C PRO A 121 -5.81 -0.71 -16.59
N ARG A 122 -5.06 -0.61 -17.69
CA ARG A 122 -3.71 -0.07 -17.63
C ARG A 122 -3.75 1.39 -17.13
N PHE A 123 -2.72 1.79 -16.39
CA PHE A 123 -2.60 3.18 -15.94
C PHE A 123 -2.61 4.15 -17.13
N ASP A 124 -3.54 5.11 -17.11
CA ASP A 124 -3.65 6.18 -18.08
C ASP A 124 -3.23 7.51 -17.44
N PRO A 125 -2.06 8.07 -17.82
CA PRO A 125 -1.57 9.33 -17.26
C PRO A 125 -2.52 10.52 -17.53
N LYS A 126 -3.17 10.55 -18.71
CA LYS A 126 -4.12 11.63 -19.07
C LYS A 126 -5.38 11.54 -18.20
N ARG A 127 -5.92 10.32 -18.00
CA ARG A 127 -7.05 10.09 -17.09
C ARG A 127 -6.71 10.52 -15.67
N ALA A 128 -5.53 10.12 -15.17
CA ALA A 128 -5.06 10.50 -13.83
C ALA A 128 -5.01 12.02 -13.65
N LEU A 129 -4.38 12.74 -14.58
CA LEU A 129 -4.28 14.20 -14.51
C LEU A 129 -5.63 14.91 -14.66
N ARG A 130 -6.54 14.39 -15.50
CA ARG A 130 -7.92 14.93 -15.58
C ARG A 130 -8.66 14.79 -14.26
N LYS A 131 -8.55 13.62 -13.59
CA LYS A 131 -9.15 13.38 -12.26
C LYS A 131 -8.56 14.30 -11.18
N LEU A 132 -7.29 14.70 -11.33
CA LEU A 132 -6.59 15.58 -10.39
C LEU A 132 -6.72 17.08 -10.72
N LYS A 133 -7.40 17.46 -11.79
CA LYS A 133 -7.51 18.88 -12.18
C LYS A 133 -8.15 19.72 -11.05
N GLY A 134 -7.42 20.76 -10.60
CA GLY A 134 -7.79 21.63 -9.50
C GLY A 134 -7.70 20.96 -8.11
N LYS A 135 -7.02 19.80 -7.99
CA LYS A 135 -7.03 18.94 -6.81
C LYS A 135 -5.66 18.82 -6.15
N ARG A 136 -5.70 18.52 -4.87
CA ARG A 136 -4.54 18.14 -4.07
C ARG A 136 -4.61 16.64 -3.73
N LEU A 137 -3.60 15.89 -4.16
CA LEU A 137 -3.39 14.49 -3.80
C LEU A 137 -2.21 14.40 -2.82
N LEU A 138 -2.42 13.84 -1.64
CA LEU A 138 -1.39 13.70 -0.61
C LEU A 138 -1.24 12.24 -0.19
N PHE A 139 -0.03 11.70 -0.38
CA PHE A 139 0.40 10.42 0.16
C PHE A 139 1.06 10.64 1.53
N VAL A 140 0.61 9.90 2.54
CA VAL A 140 1.07 10.02 3.92
C VAL A 140 1.56 8.67 4.42
N GLY A 141 2.78 8.60 4.93
CA GLY A 141 3.31 7.35 5.46
C GLY A 141 4.83 7.31 5.56
N ASP A 142 5.38 6.13 5.39
CA ASP A 142 6.82 5.83 5.46
C ASP A 142 7.51 5.82 4.07
N SER A 143 8.67 5.17 3.98
CA SER A 143 9.44 5.08 2.73
C SER A 143 8.74 4.25 1.64
N LEU A 144 7.87 3.32 2.00
CA LEU A 144 7.09 2.53 1.03
C LEU A 144 5.99 3.38 0.42
N GLN A 145 5.32 4.22 1.21
CA GLN A 145 4.37 5.21 0.72
C GLN A 145 5.07 6.28 -0.13
N ARG A 146 6.30 6.68 0.23
CA ARG A 146 7.14 7.54 -0.63
C ARG A 146 7.42 6.87 -1.97
N GLY A 147 7.70 5.56 -1.99
CA GLY A 147 7.86 4.79 -3.22
C GLY A 147 6.61 4.82 -4.09
N GLN A 148 5.41 4.64 -3.51
CA GLN A 148 4.14 4.76 -4.24
C GLN A 148 3.95 6.17 -4.82
N TRP A 149 4.23 7.22 -4.03
CA TRP A 149 4.18 8.59 -4.48
C TRP A 149 5.16 8.87 -5.64
N GLN A 150 6.41 8.43 -5.54
CA GLN A 150 7.41 8.61 -6.61
C GLN A 150 6.99 7.89 -7.90
N SER A 151 6.49 6.67 -7.78
CA SER A 151 5.91 5.93 -8.89
C SER A 151 4.78 6.74 -9.55
N PHE A 152 3.83 7.27 -8.76
CA PHE A 152 2.71 8.06 -9.29
C PHE A 152 3.19 9.32 -10.03
N VAL A 153 4.16 10.04 -9.46
CA VAL A 153 4.76 11.21 -10.11
C VAL A 153 5.39 10.82 -11.46
N CYS A 154 6.19 9.73 -11.49
CA CYS A 154 6.84 9.27 -12.72
C CYS A 154 5.85 8.75 -13.77
N LEU A 155 4.72 8.19 -13.34
CA LEU A 155 3.65 7.73 -14.24
C LEU A 155 2.96 8.89 -14.98
N VAL A 156 2.92 10.09 -14.40
CA VAL A 156 2.21 11.23 -15.00
C VAL A 156 3.12 12.33 -15.57
N GLU A 157 4.35 12.44 -15.09
CA GLU A 157 5.20 13.59 -15.39
C GLU A 157 5.64 13.67 -16.85
N SER A 158 5.79 12.51 -17.51
CA SER A 158 6.31 12.44 -18.90
C SER A 158 5.40 13.10 -19.94
N ILE A 159 4.11 13.23 -19.63
CA ILE A 159 3.14 13.89 -20.52
C ILE A 159 2.92 15.37 -20.19
N ILE A 160 3.61 15.92 -19.17
CA ILE A 160 3.53 17.33 -18.78
C ILE A 160 4.78 18.05 -19.32
N PRO A 161 4.62 19.15 -20.06
CA PRO A 161 5.75 19.96 -20.52
C PRO A 161 6.65 20.42 -19.36
N ASN A 162 7.94 20.56 -19.60
CA ASN A 162 8.92 20.84 -18.52
C ASN A 162 8.68 22.19 -17.82
N ASP A 163 8.21 23.21 -18.52
CA ASP A 163 7.83 24.53 -17.98
C ASP A 163 6.52 24.49 -17.19
N GLN A 164 5.68 23.45 -17.38
CA GLN A 164 4.40 23.23 -16.71
C GLN A 164 4.48 22.30 -15.50
N LYS A 165 5.67 21.85 -15.11
CA LYS A 165 5.87 21.01 -13.94
C LYS A 165 7.00 21.52 -13.06
N SER A 166 6.90 21.26 -11.76
CA SER A 166 7.97 21.57 -10.81
C SER A 166 7.91 20.65 -9.61
N MET A 167 9.07 20.47 -8.94
CA MET A 167 9.19 19.68 -7.73
C MET A 167 9.86 20.52 -6.63
N LYS A 168 9.22 20.59 -5.47
CA LYS A 168 9.83 21.08 -4.24
C LYS A 168 10.04 19.90 -3.29
N ARG A 169 11.28 19.55 -3.02
CA ARG A 169 11.63 18.52 -2.05
C ARG A 169 11.87 19.16 -0.68
N GLY A 170 11.35 18.53 0.35
CA GLY A 170 11.59 18.88 1.74
C GLY A 170 11.79 17.64 2.58
N ARG A 171 12.28 17.82 3.79
CA ARG A 171 12.60 16.72 4.69
C ARG A 171 11.37 15.92 5.10
N VAL A 172 10.26 16.60 5.42
CA VAL A 172 9.01 16.00 5.86
C VAL A 172 7.97 16.00 4.74
N ARG A 173 7.97 17.01 3.87
CA ARG A 173 6.98 17.15 2.80
C ARG A 173 7.65 17.45 1.47
N SER A 174 7.25 16.74 0.44
CA SER A 174 7.63 16.99 -0.95
C SER A 174 6.38 17.25 -1.80
N VAL A 175 6.48 18.15 -2.78
CA VAL A 175 5.34 18.61 -3.59
C VAL A 175 5.72 18.65 -5.05
N PHE A 176 5.10 17.79 -5.86
CA PHE A 176 5.10 17.90 -7.32
C PHE A 176 3.89 18.73 -7.76
N ARG A 177 4.11 19.68 -8.64
CA ARG A 177 3.08 20.56 -9.21
C ARG A 177 2.94 20.32 -10.71
N ALA A 178 1.71 20.08 -11.16
CA ALA A 178 1.30 20.07 -12.54
C ALA A 178 0.50 21.36 -12.81
N LYS A 179 1.19 22.41 -13.33
CA LYS A 179 0.63 23.77 -13.40
C LYS A 179 -0.57 23.84 -14.34
N GLU A 180 -0.48 23.23 -15.53
CA GLU A 180 -1.57 23.19 -16.51
C GLU A 180 -2.86 22.61 -15.94
N TYR A 181 -2.73 21.64 -15.03
CA TYR A 181 -3.85 20.99 -14.37
C TYR A 181 -4.25 21.68 -13.05
N ASN A 182 -3.51 22.71 -12.62
CA ASN A 182 -3.66 23.29 -11.28
C ASN A 182 -3.71 22.21 -10.18
N ALA A 183 -2.84 21.21 -10.27
CA ALA A 183 -2.84 20.03 -9.41
C ALA A 183 -1.53 19.91 -8.63
N THR A 184 -1.61 19.35 -7.41
CA THR A 184 -0.44 18.96 -6.64
C THR A 184 -0.48 17.47 -6.28
N ILE A 185 0.68 16.81 -6.36
CA ILE A 185 0.88 15.42 -5.95
C ILE A 185 1.97 15.45 -4.87
N GLU A 186 1.57 15.22 -3.64
CA GLU A 186 2.35 15.51 -2.46
C GLU A 186 2.71 14.25 -1.69
N PHE A 187 3.83 14.26 -0.98
CA PHE A 187 4.20 13.25 0.00
C PHE A 187 4.45 13.92 1.35
N TYR A 188 3.95 13.30 2.41
CA TYR A 188 4.20 13.71 3.79
C TYR A 188 4.72 12.53 4.63
N TRP A 189 5.87 12.74 5.27
CA TRP A 189 6.51 11.76 6.13
C TRP A 189 5.81 11.67 7.48
N ALA A 190 5.16 10.56 7.76
CA ALA A 190 4.57 10.21 9.05
C ALA A 190 4.50 8.67 9.16
N PRO A 191 5.61 7.99 9.46
CA PRO A 191 5.72 6.53 9.35
C PRO A 191 4.78 5.78 10.29
N PHE A 192 4.38 6.40 11.39
CA PHE A 192 3.46 5.85 12.38
C PHE A 192 2.07 6.49 12.34
N LEU A 193 1.83 7.53 11.52
CA LEU A 193 0.69 8.43 11.50
C LEU A 193 0.50 9.23 12.80
N VAL A 194 0.92 8.72 13.95
CA VAL A 194 0.97 9.38 15.25
C VAL A 194 2.34 9.97 15.51
N GLU A 195 2.45 10.84 16.51
CA GLU A 195 3.70 11.51 16.84
C GLU A 195 4.77 10.53 17.31
N SER A 196 6.02 10.77 16.88
CA SER A 196 7.16 9.97 17.28
C SER A 196 8.44 10.81 17.34
N ASN A 197 9.45 10.30 18.04
CA ASN A 197 10.79 10.86 18.00
C ASN A 197 11.49 10.65 16.63
N SER A 198 10.89 9.86 15.73
CA SER A 198 11.37 9.60 14.37
C SER A 198 10.74 10.50 13.29
N ASP A 199 9.94 11.49 13.66
CA ASP A 199 9.25 12.38 12.71
C ASP A 199 10.21 13.29 11.93
N LEU A 200 11.25 13.79 12.60
CA LEU A 200 12.23 14.68 11.99
C LEU A 200 13.58 14.00 11.71
N HIS A 201 13.90 12.97 12.48
CA HIS A 201 15.15 12.23 12.40
C HIS A 201 14.85 10.74 12.27
N ILE A 202 15.35 10.12 11.23
CA ILE A 202 15.22 8.66 11.07
C ILE A 202 16.09 7.99 12.15
N ILE A 203 15.43 7.37 13.13
CA ILE A 203 16.10 6.57 14.15
C ILE A 203 16.22 5.14 13.61
N GLY A 204 17.44 4.75 13.25
CA GLY A 204 17.73 3.44 12.66
C GLY A 204 17.49 2.27 13.63
N ASP A 205 17.89 2.42 14.90
CA ASP A 205 17.64 1.41 15.93
C ASP A 205 16.17 1.41 16.38
N PRO A 206 15.40 0.35 16.10
CA PRO A 206 13.98 0.28 16.47
C PRO A 206 13.73 0.42 17.98
N ARG A 207 14.66 -0.05 18.81
CA ARG A 207 14.54 0.00 20.29
C ARG A 207 14.60 1.42 20.85
N LYS A 208 15.13 2.37 20.08
CA LYS A 208 15.20 3.80 20.43
C LYS A 208 14.02 4.61 19.90
N ARG A 209 13.10 3.97 19.16
CA ARG A 209 11.91 4.63 18.65
C ARG A 209 10.86 4.71 19.75
N ILE A 210 10.32 5.90 19.93
CA ILE A 210 9.29 6.17 20.94
C ILE A 210 8.10 6.83 20.24
N LEU A 211 6.90 6.33 20.49
CA LEU A 211 5.65 6.78 19.91
C LEU A 211 4.77 7.43 20.97
N LYS A 212 3.99 8.42 20.59
CA LYS A 212 2.86 8.93 21.34
C LYS A 212 1.58 8.51 20.61
N VAL A 213 1.11 7.29 20.93
CA VAL A 213 0.04 6.60 20.17
C VAL A 213 -1.31 7.31 20.21
N ASP A 214 -1.53 8.22 21.12
CA ASP A 214 -2.73 9.04 21.30
C ASP A 214 -2.63 10.45 20.67
N SER A 215 -1.50 10.81 20.06
CA SER A 215 -1.23 12.14 19.53
C SER A 215 -1.03 12.16 18.03
N ILE A 216 -1.83 12.92 17.30
CA ILE A 216 -1.80 13.03 15.83
C ILE A 216 -1.80 14.50 15.35
N ALA A 217 -2.12 15.44 16.20
CA ALA A 217 -2.37 16.84 15.82
C ALA A 217 -1.19 17.49 15.10
N LYS A 218 0.05 17.14 15.48
CA LYS A 218 1.29 17.61 14.85
C LYS A 218 1.33 17.31 13.35
N HIS A 219 0.84 16.14 12.95
CA HIS A 219 0.80 15.70 11.56
C HIS A 219 -0.48 16.16 10.87
N ALA A 220 -1.62 15.96 11.53
CA ALA A 220 -2.95 16.17 10.99
C ALA A 220 -3.20 17.59 10.47
N LYS A 221 -2.60 18.62 11.08
CA LYS A 221 -2.66 20.01 10.59
C LYS A 221 -2.14 20.19 9.16
N HIS A 222 -1.36 19.25 8.64
CA HIS A 222 -0.82 19.27 7.28
C HIS A 222 -1.69 18.51 6.27
N TRP A 223 -2.70 17.79 6.74
CA TRP A 223 -3.60 16.96 5.94
C TRP A 223 -4.96 17.62 5.66
N SER A 224 -5.17 18.82 6.19
CA SER A 224 -6.35 19.63 5.92
C SER A 224 -6.39 20.14 4.49
N ASP A 225 -7.59 20.39 3.95
CA ASP A 225 -7.85 20.94 2.63
C ASP A 225 -7.21 20.14 1.48
N VAL A 226 -7.18 18.81 1.64
CA VAL A 226 -6.69 17.86 0.64
C VAL A 226 -7.88 17.11 0.04
N ASP A 227 -7.94 16.99 -1.29
CA ASP A 227 -9.03 16.30 -1.96
C ASP A 227 -8.90 14.78 -1.89
N PHE A 228 -7.67 14.27 -1.98
CA PHE A 228 -7.35 12.83 -1.93
C PHE A 228 -6.24 12.56 -0.93
N LEU A 229 -6.57 11.88 0.16
CA LEU A 229 -5.63 11.42 1.19
C LEU A 229 -5.37 9.94 1.03
N VAL A 230 -4.11 9.55 0.84
CA VAL A 230 -3.69 8.15 0.68
C VAL A 230 -2.73 7.80 1.81
N PHE A 231 -3.18 7.01 2.76
CA PHE A 231 -2.40 6.62 3.93
C PHE A 231 -1.80 5.22 3.76
N ASN A 232 -0.61 5.04 4.29
CA ASN A 232 0.01 3.73 4.54
C ASN A 232 0.84 3.83 5.81
N THR A 233 0.76 2.79 6.64
CA THR A 233 1.60 2.65 7.83
C THR A 233 1.72 1.18 8.18
N TYR A 234 2.95 0.63 8.17
CA TYR A 234 3.16 -0.78 8.48
C TYR A 234 4.59 -1.10 8.90
N VAL A 235 5.56 -0.99 7.97
CA VAL A 235 6.90 -1.57 8.15
C VAL A 235 7.64 -1.05 9.38
N TRP A 236 7.40 0.18 9.74
CA TRP A 236 8.01 0.80 10.91
C TRP A 236 7.49 0.23 12.23
N TRP A 237 6.25 -0.25 12.28
CA TRP A 237 5.65 -0.94 13.42
C TRP A 237 6.22 -2.35 13.60
N MET A 238 6.75 -2.95 12.53
CA MET A 238 7.29 -4.32 12.52
C MET A 238 8.79 -4.38 12.76
N SER A 239 9.43 -3.26 13.08
CA SER A 239 10.87 -3.19 13.31
C SER A 239 11.34 -3.87 14.62
N GLY A 240 10.41 -4.42 15.40
CA GLY A 240 10.67 -5.17 16.63
C GLY A 240 9.40 -5.83 17.14
N LEU A 241 9.52 -6.71 18.14
CA LEU A 241 8.36 -7.34 18.79
C LEU A 241 7.62 -6.38 19.72
N LYS A 242 8.33 -5.37 20.23
CA LYS A 242 7.86 -4.37 21.18
C LYS A 242 8.01 -2.97 20.60
N ILE A 243 7.12 -2.10 20.98
CA ILE A 243 7.10 -0.68 20.62
C ILE A 243 7.06 0.14 21.91
N ASN A 244 7.97 1.10 22.04
CA ASN A 244 7.97 2.03 23.17
C ASN A 244 6.87 3.07 22.99
N SER A 245 5.88 3.07 23.85
CA SER A 245 4.80 4.05 23.89
C SER A 245 5.02 5.03 25.03
N LEU A 246 5.15 6.30 24.67
CA LEU A 246 5.34 7.40 25.64
C LEU A 246 4.02 7.69 26.36
N TRP A 247 4.10 7.84 27.67
CA TRP A 247 3.14 8.59 28.46
C TRP A 247 3.86 9.82 29.04
N GLY A 248 3.27 11.02 28.92
CA GLY A 248 3.91 12.27 29.26
C GLY A 248 4.28 13.13 28.04
N SER A 249 5.32 13.94 28.13
CA SER A 249 5.72 14.91 27.11
C SER A 249 7.15 14.70 26.60
N PHE A 250 7.35 14.78 25.30
CA PHE A 250 8.70 14.84 24.71
C PHE A 250 9.51 16.09 25.11
N ALA A 251 8.87 17.09 25.74
CA ALA A 251 9.50 18.39 26.03
C ALA A 251 10.03 18.55 27.44
N ASN A 252 9.61 17.75 28.41
CA ASN A 252 9.78 18.09 29.83
C ASN A 252 10.78 17.22 30.61
N GLY A 253 11.43 16.25 29.99
CA GLY A 253 12.40 15.37 30.69
C GLY A 253 11.79 14.42 31.74
N GLU A 254 10.47 14.49 31.98
CA GLU A 254 9.71 13.54 32.81
C GLU A 254 9.04 12.51 31.92
N GLU A 255 9.82 11.86 31.07
CA GLU A 255 9.30 10.92 30.07
C GLU A 255 9.33 9.51 30.66
N GLY A 256 8.15 8.92 30.82
CA GLY A 256 8.00 7.49 31.01
C GLY A 256 7.49 6.84 29.73
N TYR A 257 7.94 5.65 29.44
CA TYR A 257 7.39 4.83 28.36
C TYR A 257 7.16 3.39 28.84
N GLU A 258 6.21 2.74 28.20
CA GLU A 258 5.98 1.32 28.36
C GLU A 258 6.22 0.58 27.05
N GLU A 259 6.66 -0.65 27.14
CA GLU A 259 6.82 -1.53 25.99
C GLU A 259 5.51 -2.25 25.70
N LEU A 260 4.90 -1.95 24.56
CA LEU A 260 3.70 -2.59 24.07
C LEU A 260 4.04 -3.61 22.96
N ASP A 261 3.27 -4.70 22.89
CA ASP A 261 3.31 -5.58 21.73
C ASP A 261 2.96 -4.79 20.44
N ALA A 262 3.71 -5.02 19.37
CA ALA A 262 3.55 -4.26 18.13
C ALA A 262 2.09 -4.21 17.61
N PRO A 263 1.30 -5.31 17.59
CA PRO A 263 -0.11 -5.25 17.18
C PRO A 263 -0.99 -4.43 18.14
N VAL A 264 -0.66 -4.38 19.43
CA VAL A 264 -1.40 -3.55 20.43
C VAL A 264 -1.11 -2.07 20.19
N ALA A 265 0.17 -1.70 20.10
CA ALA A 265 0.59 -0.32 19.81
C ALA A 265 0.02 0.16 18.45
N TYR A 266 0.08 -0.68 17.42
CA TYR A 266 -0.49 -0.41 16.11
C TYR A 266 -1.99 -0.14 16.18
N ARG A 267 -2.75 -0.95 16.94
CA ARG A 267 -4.19 -0.75 17.13
C ARG A 267 -4.49 0.59 17.80
N LEU A 268 -3.70 1.00 18.79
CA LEU A 268 -3.87 2.28 19.47
C LEU A 268 -3.62 3.44 18.51
N GLY A 269 -2.48 3.44 17.83
CA GLY A 269 -2.15 4.49 16.84
C GLY A 269 -3.15 4.55 15.68
N LEU A 270 -3.58 3.40 15.15
CA LEU A 270 -4.56 3.36 14.06
C LEU A 270 -5.96 3.85 14.52
N LYS A 271 -6.36 3.59 15.77
CA LYS A 271 -7.59 4.15 16.35
C LYS A 271 -7.50 5.68 16.49
N THR A 272 -6.35 6.20 16.91
CA THR A 272 -6.11 7.64 16.98
C THR A 272 -6.28 8.30 15.61
N TRP A 273 -5.71 7.68 14.56
CA TRP A 273 -5.89 8.12 13.18
C TRP A 273 -7.36 8.02 12.73
N ALA A 274 -8.04 6.91 13.01
CA ALA A 274 -9.44 6.70 12.65
C ALA A 274 -10.36 7.72 13.31
N ASN A 275 -10.18 8.00 14.60
CA ASN A 275 -10.94 9.00 15.34
C ASN A 275 -10.73 10.41 14.76
N TRP A 276 -9.48 10.73 14.35
CA TRP A 276 -9.21 11.99 13.68
C TRP A 276 -9.94 12.08 12.33
N VAL A 277 -9.89 11.04 11.50
CA VAL A 277 -10.61 11.00 10.22
C VAL A 277 -12.11 11.20 10.45
N ASP A 278 -12.71 10.44 11.38
CA ASP A 278 -14.15 10.48 11.65
C ASP A 278 -14.62 11.81 12.23
N SER A 279 -13.75 12.55 12.92
CA SER A 279 -14.11 13.83 13.56
C SER A 279 -13.79 15.06 12.70
N THR A 280 -12.92 14.92 11.70
CA THR A 280 -12.35 16.08 10.99
C THR A 280 -12.65 16.08 9.50
N ILE A 281 -12.75 14.90 8.87
CA ILE A 281 -12.87 14.81 7.42
C ILE A 281 -14.33 14.97 6.98
N ASP A 282 -14.57 15.94 6.09
CA ASP A 282 -15.80 16.06 5.32
C ASP A 282 -15.73 15.18 4.07
N SER A 283 -16.44 14.06 4.08
CA SER A 283 -16.44 13.07 2.98
C SER A 283 -16.98 13.62 1.64
N ASN A 284 -17.68 14.77 1.66
CA ASN A 284 -18.09 15.45 0.42
C ASN A 284 -16.95 16.20 -0.26
N LYS A 285 -15.88 16.52 0.48
CA LYS A 285 -14.72 17.27 0.00
C LYS A 285 -13.48 16.41 -0.15
N THR A 286 -13.25 15.49 0.79
CA THR A 286 -12.03 14.70 0.87
C THR A 286 -12.34 13.20 0.79
N ARG A 287 -11.73 12.52 -0.17
CA ARG A 287 -11.74 11.04 -0.22
C ARG A 287 -10.51 10.49 0.48
N VAL A 288 -10.74 9.50 1.33
CA VAL A 288 -9.68 8.85 2.12
C VAL A 288 -9.43 7.44 1.58
N PHE A 289 -8.15 7.14 1.38
CA PHE A 289 -7.66 5.84 0.95
C PHE A 289 -6.67 5.29 1.98
N PHE A 290 -6.66 3.98 2.14
CA PHE A 290 -5.69 3.28 2.97
C PHE A 290 -5.03 2.16 2.17
N THR A 291 -3.75 2.31 1.87
CA THR A 291 -2.94 1.26 1.23
C THR A 291 -2.53 0.24 2.30
N THR A 292 -2.85 -1.03 2.09
CA THR A 292 -2.53 -2.10 3.04
C THR A 292 -1.03 -2.39 3.11
N MET A 293 -0.63 -3.38 3.89
CA MET A 293 0.78 -3.72 4.14
C MET A 293 1.54 -4.02 2.85
N SER A 294 2.74 -3.45 2.74
CA SER A 294 3.74 -3.91 1.78
C SER A 294 4.62 -4.97 2.46
N PRO A 295 4.70 -6.19 1.93
CA PRO A 295 5.47 -7.27 2.54
C PRO A 295 6.97 -7.01 2.51
N THR A 296 7.68 -7.61 3.46
CA THR A 296 9.14 -7.77 3.43
C THR A 296 9.49 -9.23 3.12
N HIS A 297 10.57 -9.46 2.34
CA HIS A 297 10.95 -10.82 1.92
C HIS A 297 12.32 -11.20 2.47
N MET A 298 12.36 -11.50 3.79
CA MET A 298 13.61 -11.76 4.52
C MET A 298 13.93 -13.24 4.66
N ARG A 299 12.97 -14.15 4.46
CA ARG A 299 13.10 -15.58 4.76
C ARG A 299 12.83 -16.43 3.53
N PRO A 300 13.87 -16.79 2.76
CA PRO A 300 13.71 -17.48 1.47
C PRO A 300 13.12 -18.88 1.58
N ILE A 301 13.19 -19.51 2.74
CA ILE A 301 12.51 -20.79 3.02
C ILE A 301 10.98 -20.69 2.81
N GLU A 302 10.38 -19.51 2.94
CA GLU A 302 8.93 -19.30 2.81
C GLU A 302 8.44 -19.48 1.37
N TRP A 303 9.33 -19.30 0.38
CA TRP A 303 9.06 -19.57 -1.05
C TRP A 303 9.90 -20.71 -1.61
N ASN A 304 10.29 -21.66 -0.74
CA ASN A 304 11.01 -22.90 -1.06
C ASN A 304 12.45 -22.71 -1.58
N ASN A 305 13.09 -21.59 -1.34
CA ASN A 305 14.50 -21.38 -1.64
C ASN A 305 15.33 -21.61 -0.36
N LYS A 306 15.74 -22.86 -0.12
CA LYS A 306 16.44 -23.27 1.11
C LYS A 306 17.85 -22.65 1.24
N ASP A 307 18.49 -22.44 0.11
CA ASP A 307 19.88 -21.96 0.02
C ASP A 307 19.94 -20.45 -0.31
N GLY A 308 18.80 -19.80 -0.34
CA GLY A 308 18.68 -18.37 -0.67
C GLY A 308 19.16 -17.45 0.45
N ILE A 309 19.51 -16.23 0.07
CA ILE A 309 19.84 -15.16 1.00
C ILE A 309 18.78 -14.08 0.85
N LYS A 310 17.84 -13.99 1.80
CA LYS A 310 16.72 -13.05 1.72
C LYS A 310 16.04 -13.08 0.34
N CYS A 311 15.70 -11.95 -0.26
CA CYS A 311 15.19 -11.84 -1.64
C CYS A 311 16.31 -11.76 -2.70
N PHE A 312 17.58 -11.84 -2.30
CA PHE A 312 18.70 -11.73 -3.23
C PHE A 312 18.69 -12.89 -4.26
N ASN A 313 19.01 -12.59 -5.51
CA ASN A 313 18.95 -13.52 -6.66
C ASN A 313 17.57 -14.06 -7.05
N GLU A 314 16.49 -13.64 -6.40
CA GLU A 314 15.14 -13.97 -6.87
C GLU A 314 14.82 -13.18 -8.16
N THR A 315 14.46 -13.88 -9.23
CA THR A 315 14.23 -13.28 -10.56
C THR A 315 12.80 -13.43 -11.06
N ARG A 316 11.96 -14.13 -10.32
CA ARG A 316 10.56 -14.42 -10.69
C ARG A 316 9.64 -14.35 -9.47
N PRO A 317 8.36 -14.01 -9.68
CA PRO A 317 7.36 -14.09 -8.64
C PRO A 317 7.17 -15.50 -8.08
N VAL A 318 6.74 -15.58 -6.82
CA VAL A 318 6.30 -16.84 -6.23
C VAL A 318 5.05 -17.33 -6.95
N LYS A 319 5.05 -18.61 -7.36
CA LYS A 319 3.94 -19.19 -8.15
C LYS A 319 2.82 -19.77 -7.28
N LYS A 320 3.09 -20.06 -6.00
CA LYS A 320 2.12 -20.69 -5.10
C LYS A 320 0.97 -19.72 -4.82
N ARG A 321 -0.22 -20.03 -5.30
CA ARG A 321 -1.42 -19.25 -5.02
C ARG A 321 -1.69 -19.15 -3.50
N GLY A 322 -2.12 -17.97 -3.05
CA GLY A 322 -2.35 -17.71 -1.63
C GLY A 322 -1.05 -17.70 -0.80
N HIS A 323 0.11 -17.53 -1.44
CA HIS A 323 1.37 -17.37 -0.72
C HIS A 323 1.28 -16.19 0.26
N TRP A 324 1.71 -16.44 1.50
CA TRP A 324 1.75 -15.41 2.53
C TRP A 324 2.96 -15.67 3.43
N GLY A 325 3.90 -14.74 3.41
CA GLY A 325 5.13 -14.82 4.19
C GLY A 325 5.00 -14.15 5.57
N SER A 326 6.01 -14.34 6.41
CA SER A 326 6.09 -13.73 7.74
C SER A 326 6.35 -12.21 7.69
N GLY A 327 6.72 -11.68 6.52
CA GLY A 327 6.93 -10.25 6.29
C GLY A 327 5.63 -9.42 6.28
N SER A 328 4.45 -10.09 6.28
CA SER A 328 3.14 -9.45 6.44
C SER A 328 2.40 -10.08 7.61
N ASP A 329 2.35 -9.39 8.73
CA ASP A 329 1.73 -9.92 9.96
C ASP A 329 0.20 -9.90 9.86
N LYS A 330 -0.42 -11.09 9.83
CA LYS A 330 -1.88 -11.26 9.78
C LYS A 330 -2.60 -10.61 10.94
N ARG A 331 -1.96 -10.49 12.12
CA ARG A 331 -2.53 -9.81 13.29
C ARG A 331 -2.70 -8.33 13.02
N ILE A 332 -1.72 -7.71 12.35
CA ILE A 332 -1.79 -6.31 11.92
C ILE A 332 -2.89 -6.15 10.86
N MET A 333 -2.96 -7.05 9.86
CA MET A 333 -4.02 -7.00 8.85
C MET A 333 -5.42 -7.09 9.49
N LYS A 334 -5.59 -7.96 10.49
CA LYS A 334 -6.83 -8.02 11.26
C LYS A 334 -7.12 -6.71 12.00
N VAL A 335 -6.10 -6.06 12.57
CA VAL A 335 -6.27 -4.75 13.22
C VAL A 335 -6.76 -3.71 12.21
N VAL A 336 -6.20 -3.67 11.00
CA VAL A 336 -6.66 -2.78 9.93
C VAL A 336 -8.13 -3.01 9.64
N GLY A 337 -8.54 -4.25 9.36
CA GLY A 337 -9.95 -4.59 9.10
C GLY A 337 -10.89 -4.22 10.25
N ASP A 338 -10.48 -4.53 11.50
CA ASP A 338 -11.28 -4.24 12.71
C ASP A 338 -11.47 -2.73 12.95
N VAL A 339 -10.47 -1.90 12.63
CA VAL A 339 -10.54 -0.44 12.83
C VAL A 339 -11.30 0.22 11.70
N LEU A 340 -10.92 -0.06 10.45
CA LEU A 340 -11.57 0.54 9.28
C LEU A 340 -13.05 0.18 9.19
N GLY A 341 -13.42 -1.07 9.52
CA GLY A 341 -14.82 -1.53 9.52
C GLY A 341 -15.73 -0.84 10.56
N LYS A 342 -15.16 -0.05 11.49
CA LYS A 342 -15.91 0.70 12.51
C LYS A 342 -15.95 2.21 12.26
N MET A 343 -15.26 2.69 11.24
CA MET A 343 -15.22 4.11 10.91
C MET A 343 -16.52 4.59 10.31
N LYS A 344 -16.86 5.86 10.59
CA LYS A 344 -18.04 6.55 10.04
C LYS A 344 -17.74 7.09 8.65
N VAL A 345 -16.56 7.67 8.47
CA VAL A 345 -16.08 8.13 7.16
C VAL A 345 -15.66 6.92 6.34
N HIS A 346 -16.18 6.81 5.12
CA HIS A 346 -15.78 5.75 4.20
C HIS A 346 -14.31 5.88 3.82
N VAL A 347 -13.56 4.81 4.02
CA VAL A 347 -12.15 4.69 3.63
C VAL A 347 -12.03 3.62 2.56
N THR A 348 -11.58 4.01 1.37
CA THR A 348 -11.32 3.06 0.29
C THR A 348 -10.02 2.30 0.57
N VAL A 349 -10.10 0.98 0.70
CA VAL A 349 -8.94 0.13 0.98
C VAL A 349 -8.27 -0.28 -0.32
N LEU A 350 -7.02 0.12 -0.49
CA LEU A 350 -6.16 -0.37 -1.57
C LEU A 350 -5.46 -1.65 -1.08
N ASN A 351 -6.08 -2.80 -1.32
CA ASN A 351 -5.58 -4.09 -0.86
C ASN A 351 -4.43 -4.58 -1.77
N VAL A 352 -3.22 -4.16 -1.44
CA VAL A 352 -2.00 -4.46 -2.22
C VAL A 352 -1.15 -5.58 -1.63
N THR A 353 -1.49 -6.08 -0.43
CA THR A 353 -0.63 -7.02 0.30
C THR A 353 -0.46 -8.33 -0.44
N GLN A 354 -1.56 -9.03 -0.78
CA GLN A 354 -1.48 -10.35 -1.40
C GLN A 354 -0.76 -10.33 -2.75
N LEU A 355 -1.06 -9.35 -3.61
CA LEU A 355 -0.37 -9.25 -4.90
C LEU A 355 1.12 -8.95 -4.74
N SER A 356 1.50 -8.20 -3.71
CA SER A 356 2.91 -7.87 -3.43
C SER A 356 3.67 -9.04 -2.81
N GLU A 357 3.01 -9.93 -2.05
CA GLU A 357 3.60 -11.14 -1.47
C GLU A 357 4.22 -12.08 -2.50
N TYR A 358 3.72 -12.09 -3.72
CA TYR A 358 4.31 -12.90 -4.78
C TYR A 358 5.62 -12.32 -5.32
N ARG A 359 5.93 -11.04 -5.11
CA ARG A 359 6.94 -10.30 -5.86
C ARG A 359 8.31 -10.24 -5.18
N VAL A 360 8.79 -11.39 -4.69
CA VAL A 360 10.14 -11.55 -4.12
C VAL A 360 11.26 -11.08 -5.08
N ASP A 361 10.97 -11.09 -6.38
CA ASP A 361 11.86 -10.69 -7.47
C ASP A 361 12.08 -9.18 -7.59
N ALA A 362 11.15 -8.36 -7.10
CA ALA A 362 11.05 -6.95 -7.48
C ALA A 362 11.64 -5.95 -6.47
N HIS A 363 12.21 -6.43 -5.37
CA HIS A 363 12.90 -5.58 -4.38
C HIS A 363 14.21 -4.98 -4.92
N THR A 364 14.67 -3.93 -4.27
CA THR A 364 15.89 -3.22 -4.65
C THR A 364 17.16 -4.05 -4.46
N LYS A 365 17.14 -5.00 -3.52
CA LYS A 365 18.25 -5.93 -3.25
C LYS A 365 19.54 -5.16 -2.92
N VAL A 366 20.63 -5.46 -3.65
CA VAL A 366 21.91 -4.74 -3.52
C VAL A 366 22.03 -3.55 -4.48
N TYR A 367 20.99 -3.26 -5.27
CA TYR A 367 20.95 -2.16 -6.23
C TYR A 367 20.24 -0.93 -5.65
N THR A 368 20.65 -0.53 -4.46
CA THR A 368 20.06 0.53 -3.64
C THR A 368 21.11 1.45 -3.05
N GLU A 369 20.70 2.47 -2.32
CA GLU A 369 21.57 3.29 -1.49
C GLU A 369 21.24 3.13 -0.01
N THR A 370 22.24 3.28 0.85
CA THR A 370 22.09 3.32 2.30
C THR A 370 22.77 4.57 2.83
N GLY A 371 22.07 5.36 3.66
CA GLY A 371 22.61 6.61 4.19
C GLY A 371 23.00 7.63 3.13
N GLY A 372 22.32 7.64 1.97
CA GLY A 372 22.58 8.54 0.84
C GLY A 372 23.77 8.15 -0.03
N LYS A 373 24.34 6.95 0.16
CA LYS A 373 25.45 6.42 -0.65
C LYS A 373 25.08 5.09 -1.27
N LEU A 374 25.47 4.89 -2.54
CA LEU A 374 25.37 3.59 -3.20
C LEU A 374 26.26 2.58 -2.49
N LEU A 375 25.81 1.32 -2.50
CA LEU A 375 26.61 0.22 -1.96
C LEU A 375 27.90 0.07 -2.77
N THR A 376 29.03 -0.16 -2.07
CA THR A 376 30.30 -0.53 -2.70
C THR A 376 30.22 -1.96 -3.26
N ASP A 377 31.20 -2.36 -4.06
CA ASP A 377 31.21 -3.72 -4.65
C ASP A 377 31.40 -4.79 -3.54
N GLU A 378 32.15 -4.49 -2.48
CA GLU A 378 32.25 -5.35 -1.29
C GLU A 378 30.92 -5.49 -0.56
N GLN A 379 30.16 -4.40 -0.40
CA GLN A 379 28.81 -4.43 0.19
C GLN A 379 27.82 -5.21 -0.69
N LYS A 380 27.89 -5.06 -2.01
CA LYS A 380 27.05 -5.83 -2.94
C LYS A 380 27.38 -7.33 -2.93
N ALA A 381 28.65 -7.68 -2.65
CA ALA A 381 29.09 -9.07 -2.51
C ALA A 381 28.62 -9.72 -1.19
N ASP A 382 28.11 -8.93 -0.24
CA ASP A 382 27.53 -9.39 1.02
C ASP A 382 26.02 -9.11 1.13
N PRO A 383 25.18 -9.83 0.39
CA PRO A 383 23.73 -9.62 0.37
C PRO A 383 23.07 -9.97 1.72
N LEU A 384 23.69 -10.79 2.55
CA LEU A 384 23.17 -11.13 3.87
C LEU A 384 23.01 -9.89 4.75
N HIS A 385 23.95 -8.97 4.72
CA HIS A 385 23.91 -7.75 5.51
C HIS A 385 23.33 -6.55 4.73
N HIS A 386 23.52 -6.50 3.42
CA HIS A 386 23.26 -5.31 2.62
C HIS A 386 22.07 -5.40 1.67
N ALA A 387 21.49 -6.61 1.40
CA ALA A 387 20.31 -6.68 0.54
C ALA A 387 19.08 -6.06 1.21
N ASP A 388 18.49 -5.09 0.53
CA ASP A 388 17.21 -4.46 0.87
C ASP A 388 16.05 -5.24 0.24
N CYS A 389 15.32 -5.96 1.07
CA CYS A 389 14.13 -6.74 0.71
C CYS A 389 12.85 -6.13 1.30
N ILE A 390 12.86 -4.81 1.50
CA ILE A 390 11.77 -3.98 1.99
C ILE A 390 11.27 -3.07 0.86
N HIS A 391 12.18 -2.31 0.24
CA HIS A 391 11.86 -1.35 -0.80
C HIS A 391 11.76 -2.01 -2.19
N TRP A 392 10.95 -1.40 -3.05
CA TRP A 392 10.70 -1.87 -4.42
C TRP A 392 11.49 -1.07 -5.43
N CYS A 393 12.00 -1.74 -6.45
CA CYS A 393 12.53 -1.06 -7.64
C CYS A 393 11.41 -0.28 -8.35
N LEU A 394 11.74 0.88 -8.89
CA LEU A 394 10.87 1.66 -9.74
C LEU A 394 11.48 1.85 -11.15
N PRO A 395 10.70 1.64 -12.22
CA PRO A 395 9.33 1.13 -12.26
C PRO A 395 9.21 -0.30 -11.72
N GLY A 396 8.06 -0.63 -11.11
CA GLY A 396 7.86 -1.95 -10.48
C GLY A 396 6.51 -2.11 -9.77
N VAL A 397 6.51 -2.82 -8.65
CA VAL A 397 5.27 -3.17 -7.91
C VAL A 397 4.41 -1.96 -7.52
N PRO A 398 4.97 -0.83 -7.06
CA PRO A 398 4.17 0.36 -6.74
C PRO A 398 3.41 0.97 -7.93
N ASP A 399 3.83 0.69 -9.18
CA ASP A 399 3.08 1.12 -10.37
C ASP A 399 1.72 0.40 -10.43
N THR A 400 1.68 -0.87 -10.03
CA THR A 400 0.42 -1.63 -9.92
C THR A 400 -0.46 -1.10 -8.78
N TRP A 401 0.14 -0.70 -7.64
CA TRP A 401 -0.63 -0.05 -6.58
C TRP A 401 -1.28 1.25 -7.07
N ASN A 402 -0.58 2.03 -7.89
CA ASN A 402 -1.11 3.26 -8.49
C ASN A 402 -2.14 2.98 -9.59
N GLN A 403 -2.00 1.87 -10.31
CA GLN A 403 -3.02 1.40 -11.26
C GLN A 403 -4.34 1.08 -10.53
N ILE A 404 -4.25 0.38 -9.38
CA ILE A 404 -5.38 0.10 -8.50
C ILE A 404 -5.96 1.42 -7.93
N PHE A 405 -5.12 2.31 -7.44
CA PHE A 405 -5.56 3.61 -6.93
C PHE A 405 -6.33 4.41 -8.00
N LEU A 406 -5.80 4.49 -9.23
CA LEU A 406 -6.46 5.18 -10.33
C LEU A 406 -7.82 4.53 -10.71
N ALA A 407 -7.95 3.23 -10.55
CA ALA A 407 -9.21 2.53 -10.80
C ALA A 407 -10.31 2.94 -9.81
N HIS A 408 -9.93 3.35 -8.60
CA HIS A 408 -10.85 3.86 -7.58
C HIS A 408 -11.06 5.39 -7.64
N LEU A 409 -10.31 6.15 -8.45
CA LEU A 409 -10.50 7.59 -8.64
C LEU A 409 -11.61 7.87 -9.65
#